data_30da3f5c8f76f083422228c59f18d849
#
_entry.id   30da3f5c8f76f083422228c59f18d849
#
_cell.length_a   1.000
_cell.length_b   1.000
_cell.length_c   1.000
_cell.angle_alpha   90.00
_cell.angle_beta   90.00
_cell.angle_gamma   90.00
#
_symmetry.space_group_name_H-M   'P 1'
#
loop_
_entity.id
_entity.type
_entity.pdbx_description
1 polymer ?
#
loop_
_entity_poly.entity_id
_entity_poly.type
_entity_poly.pdbx_seq_one_letter_code
_entity_poly.pdbx_strand_id
1 'polypeptide(L)'
;MLYDSYEKEHSKRGFLELMEKGTVVAPCVYDCVSAKMVEQAGFPAMCLSGGELAASLVGVPDIGLVTLDELVGVVERISSCTSIPMIVDIDTGFGNELNLIRTCKRIAQAGAKAVHLEDQTFPKRCGHLQGKTVIGHDEYISKIRAAKYALEGSGCALIARTDAYHVISKEEAISRCNDAIDAGADITFIEGNATIEDIIDCGKRVKGPKMFAMLSSGASPKVTAEQVSGWGYRLVTMHYAMFAALAAMEEFGKKCFESGSDIPITDDPKVDGRPIYLFEKFGIHEWLRLGNSFGGNIKDADELEKRE
;
A
#
# COMPACT_ATOMS: atom_id res chain seq x y z
N MET A 1 -15.33 -22.08 0.62
CA MET A 1 -13.87 -22.12 0.37
C MET A 1 -13.23 -20.77 0.10
N LEU A 2 -13.85 -19.80 -0.55
CA LEU A 2 -13.33 -18.42 -0.61
C LEU A 2 -13.28 -17.76 0.78
N TYR A 3 -14.31 -17.89 1.59
CA TYR A 3 -14.33 -17.38 2.96
C TYR A 3 -13.59 -18.28 3.98
N ASP A 4 -13.68 -19.60 3.87
CA ASP A 4 -13.01 -20.54 4.80
C ASP A 4 -11.51 -20.68 4.58
N SER A 5 -11.04 -20.60 3.34
CA SER A 5 -9.61 -20.54 3.04
C SER A 5 -9.03 -19.17 3.39
N TYR A 6 -9.82 -18.10 3.21
CA TYR A 6 -9.52 -16.75 3.57
C TYR A 6 -9.19 -16.63 5.07
N GLU A 7 -10.07 -17.08 5.97
CA GLU A 7 -9.82 -17.00 7.42
C GLU A 7 -8.67 -17.91 7.89
N LYS A 8 -8.46 -19.07 7.28
CA LYS A 8 -7.45 -20.05 7.72
C LYS A 8 -6.03 -19.76 7.27
N GLU A 9 -5.81 -19.14 6.12
CA GLU A 9 -4.47 -18.79 5.64
C GLU A 9 -3.99 -17.41 6.11
N HIS A 10 -4.90 -16.47 6.30
CA HIS A 10 -4.58 -15.09 6.66
C HIS A 10 -4.24 -14.88 8.14
N SER A 11 -4.85 -15.68 9.02
CA SER A 11 -4.52 -15.64 10.45
C SER A 11 -3.13 -16.20 10.79
N LYS A 12 -2.43 -16.83 9.84
CA LYS A 12 -1.24 -17.65 10.11
C LYS A 12 0.09 -17.09 9.62
N ARG A 13 0.12 -16.06 8.76
CA ARG A 13 1.39 -15.49 8.29
C ARG A 13 1.50 -14.04 8.72
N GLY A 14 2.29 -13.78 9.75
CA GLY A 14 2.68 -12.44 10.10
C GLY A 14 3.46 -11.79 8.95
N PHE A 15 3.24 -10.48 8.71
CA PHE A 15 3.96 -9.74 7.66
C PHE A 15 5.49 -9.86 7.82
N LEU A 16 5.99 -9.86 9.07
CA LEU A 16 7.42 -9.99 9.37
C LEU A 16 7.99 -11.36 8.96
N GLU A 17 7.20 -12.44 9.04
CA GLU A 17 7.63 -13.79 8.61
C GLU A 17 7.95 -13.86 7.11
N LEU A 18 7.28 -13.06 6.28
CA LEU A 18 7.60 -12.96 4.86
C LEU A 18 9.00 -12.39 4.65
N MET A 19 9.39 -11.42 5.46
CA MET A 19 10.69 -10.75 5.36
C MET A 19 11.85 -11.63 5.85
N GLU A 20 11.60 -12.60 6.71
CA GLU A 20 12.61 -13.61 7.12
C GLU A 20 13.06 -14.49 5.94
N LYS A 21 12.16 -14.72 4.97
CA LYS A 21 12.43 -15.54 3.78
C LYS A 21 13.15 -14.80 2.67
N GLY A 22 13.20 -13.47 2.72
CA GLY A 22 13.82 -12.64 1.71
C GLY A 22 13.23 -11.24 1.65
N THR A 23 13.60 -10.48 0.61
CA THR A 23 13.05 -9.16 0.38
C THR A 23 11.63 -9.27 -0.17
N VAL A 24 10.69 -8.61 0.49
CA VAL A 24 9.28 -8.55 0.11
C VAL A 24 9.07 -7.37 -0.84
N VAL A 25 8.43 -7.63 -1.98
CA VAL A 25 7.97 -6.57 -2.90
C VAL A 25 6.46 -6.41 -2.70
N ALA A 26 6.04 -5.20 -2.29
CA ALA A 26 4.67 -4.83 -1.97
C ALA A 26 4.24 -3.64 -2.83
N PRO A 27 3.65 -3.86 -4.03
CA PRO A 27 3.18 -2.76 -4.87
C PRO A 27 2.11 -1.92 -4.17
N CYS A 28 2.08 -0.63 -4.54
CA CYS A 28 1.06 0.30 -4.06
C CYS A 28 -0.29 0.03 -4.70
N VAL A 29 -1.33 0.12 -3.88
CA VAL A 29 -2.74 -0.07 -4.23
C VAL A 29 -3.58 1.05 -3.62
N TYR A 30 -4.79 1.25 -4.14
CA TYR A 30 -5.66 2.36 -3.72
C TYR A 30 -7.14 1.98 -3.64
N ASP A 31 -7.52 0.81 -4.16
CA ASP A 31 -8.88 0.27 -4.15
C ASP A 31 -8.89 -1.26 -4.28
N CYS A 32 -10.08 -1.86 -4.29
CA CYS A 32 -10.22 -3.32 -4.45
C CYS A 32 -9.78 -3.82 -5.83
N VAL A 33 -9.86 -3.00 -6.88
CA VAL A 33 -9.45 -3.39 -8.23
C VAL A 33 -7.93 -3.52 -8.28
N SER A 34 -7.22 -2.47 -7.90
CA SER A 34 -5.76 -2.48 -7.86
C SER A 34 -5.20 -3.57 -6.94
N ALA A 35 -5.85 -3.77 -5.77
CA ALA A 35 -5.47 -4.81 -4.81
C ALA A 35 -5.63 -6.23 -5.39
N LYS A 36 -6.76 -6.52 -6.06
CA LYS A 36 -6.97 -7.81 -6.75
C LYS A 36 -5.97 -8.03 -7.88
N MET A 37 -5.66 -7.01 -8.65
CA MET A 37 -4.68 -7.12 -9.75
C MET A 37 -3.27 -7.39 -9.22
N VAL A 38 -2.86 -6.74 -8.12
CA VAL A 38 -1.58 -7.01 -7.44
C VAL A 38 -1.52 -8.44 -6.91
N GLU A 39 -2.58 -8.91 -6.24
CA GLU A 39 -2.67 -10.29 -5.75
C GLU A 39 -2.59 -11.31 -6.89
N GLN A 40 -3.35 -11.14 -7.97
CA GLN A 40 -3.36 -12.03 -9.14
C GLN A 40 -2.03 -12.02 -9.91
N ALA A 41 -1.28 -10.92 -9.86
CA ALA A 41 0.07 -10.85 -10.42
C ALA A 41 1.09 -11.68 -9.62
N GLY A 42 0.72 -12.20 -8.43
CA GLY A 42 1.55 -13.08 -7.62
C GLY A 42 2.46 -12.34 -6.61
N PHE A 43 2.22 -11.08 -6.33
CA PHE A 43 2.97 -10.37 -5.30
C PHE A 43 2.64 -10.89 -3.90
N PRO A 44 3.64 -11.01 -3.01
CA PRO A 44 3.45 -11.59 -1.68
C PRO A 44 2.80 -10.65 -0.66
N ALA A 45 2.73 -9.36 -0.96
CA ALA A 45 2.17 -8.30 -0.12
C ALA A 45 1.75 -7.10 -0.96
N MET A 46 1.02 -6.17 -0.37
CA MET A 46 0.63 -4.90 -0.99
C MET A 46 0.76 -3.73 0.00
N CYS A 47 0.80 -2.50 -0.52
CA CYS A 47 0.84 -1.27 0.29
C CYS A 47 -0.32 -0.35 -0.11
N LEU A 48 -1.26 -0.06 0.79
CA LEU A 48 -2.26 0.99 0.57
C LEU A 48 -1.57 2.35 0.70
N SER A 49 -1.40 3.03 -0.45
CA SER A 49 -0.71 4.31 -0.55
C SER A 49 -1.65 5.46 -0.21
N GLY A 50 -1.26 6.34 0.73
CA GLY A 50 -2.05 7.52 1.10
C GLY A 50 -2.27 8.47 -0.08
N GLY A 51 -1.23 8.70 -0.90
CA GLY A 51 -1.33 9.58 -2.07
C GLY A 51 -2.21 9.05 -3.18
N GLU A 52 -2.10 7.75 -3.51
CA GLU A 52 -2.96 7.12 -4.52
C GLU A 52 -4.41 7.01 -4.02
N LEU A 53 -4.59 6.79 -2.71
CA LEU A 53 -5.91 6.80 -2.07
C LEU A 53 -6.56 8.18 -2.14
N ALA A 54 -5.83 9.26 -1.85
CA ALA A 54 -6.36 10.63 -1.94
C ALA A 54 -6.86 10.92 -3.37
N ALA A 55 -6.10 10.52 -4.38
CA ALA A 55 -6.48 10.69 -5.78
C ALA A 55 -7.72 9.85 -6.15
N SER A 56 -7.78 8.57 -5.75
CA SER A 56 -8.85 7.65 -6.18
C SER A 56 -10.16 7.83 -5.40
N LEU A 57 -10.07 8.06 -4.09
CA LEU A 57 -11.25 8.11 -3.21
C LEU A 57 -11.90 9.49 -3.20
N VAL A 58 -11.09 10.55 -3.16
CA VAL A 58 -11.55 11.93 -2.95
C VAL A 58 -11.32 12.82 -4.17
N GLY A 59 -10.45 12.40 -5.10
CA GLY A 59 -10.11 13.19 -6.29
C GLY A 59 -9.24 14.41 -5.98
N VAL A 60 -8.39 14.32 -4.95
CA VAL A 60 -7.55 15.42 -4.46
C VAL A 60 -6.07 15.02 -4.44
N PRO A 61 -5.14 15.98 -4.46
CA PRO A 61 -3.72 15.70 -4.29
C PRO A 61 -3.40 15.24 -2.86
N ASP A 62 -2.23 14.62 -2.71
CA ASP A 62 -1.71 14.09 -1.45
C ASP A 62 -1.19 15.22 -0.51
N ILE A 63 -2.10 15.85 0.21
CA ILE A 63 -1.84 16.97 1.11
C ILE A 63 -2.59 16.86 2.46
N GLY A 64 -2.86 15.63 2.92
CA GLY A 64 -3.47 15.37 4.21
C GLY A 64 -4.99 15.61 4.26
N LEU A 65 -5.71 15.41 3.16
CA LEU A 65 -7.16 15.65 3.08
C LEU A 65 -8.02 14.41 3.36
N VAL A 66 -7.44 13.21 3.25
CA VAL A 66 -8.14 11.96 3.59
C VAL A 66 -8.33 11.86 5.11
N THR A 67 -9.50 11.49 5.54
CA THR A 67 -9.82 11.30 6.95
C THR A 67 -9.54 9.86 7.42
N LEU A 68 -9.36 9.66 8.73
CA LEU A 68 -9.20 8.32 9.31
C LEU A 68 -10.37 7.39 8.97
N ASP A 69 -11.60 7.88 8.98
CA ASP A 69 -12.78 7.04 8.72
C ASP A 69 -12.85 6.58 7.26
N GLU A 70 -12.48 7.44 6.32
CA GLU A 70 -12.33 7.08 4.91
C GLU A 70 -11.23 6.02 4.71
N LEU A 71 -10.07 6.21 5.33
CA LEU A 71 -8.97 5.25 5.27
C LEU A 71 -9.38 3.89 5.84
N VAL A 72 -9.97 3.84 7.04
CA VAL A 72 -10.45 2.59 7.68
C VAL A 72 -11.43 1.86 6.77
N GLY A 73 -12.40 2.58 6.18
CA GLY A 73 -13.38 1.97 5.28
C GLY A 73 -12.76 1.33 4.02
N VAL A 74 -11.67 1.87 3.49
CA VAL A 74 -10.94 1.27 2.36
C VAL A 74 -10.13 0.07 2.82
N VAL A 75 -9.45 0.15 3.97
CA VAL A 75 -8.71 -0.97 4.57
C VAL A 75 -9.63 -2.18 4.76
N GLU A 76 -10.81 -2.00 5.35
CA GLU A 76 -11.82 -3.06 5.54
C GLU A 76 -12.24 -3.71 4.21
N ARG A 77 -12.52 -2.91 3.18
CA ARG A 77 -12.93 -3.42 1.86
C ARG A 77 -11.82 -4.24 1.20
N ILE A 78 -10.59 -3.73 1.17
CA ILE A 78 -9.46 -4.45 0.57
C ILE A 78 -9.17 -5.72 1.37
N SER A 79 -9.11 -5.65 2.70
CA SER A 79 -8.87 -6.81 3.56
C SER A 79 -9.95 -7.88 3.42
N SER A 80 -11.20 -7.51 3.11
CA SER A 80 -12.29 -8.47 2.91
C SER A 80 -12.23 -9.19 1.57
N CYS A 81 -11.51 -8.68 0.58
CA CYS A 81 -11.51 -9.24 -0.77
C CYS A 81 -10.14 -9.78 -1.23
N THR A 82 -9.07 -9.61 -0.45
CA THR A 82 -7.72 -10.07 -0.79
C THR A 82 -7.14 -10.96 0.29
N SER A 83 -6.12 -11.73 -0.08
CA SER A 83 -5.49 -12.74 0.77
C SER A 83 -4.08 -12.40 1.21
N ILE A 84 -3.40 -11.55 0.51
CA ILE A 84 -2.03 -11.16 0.83
C ILE A 84 -2.00 -10.03 1.86
N PRO A 85 -0.99 -9.98 2.75
CA PRO A 85 -0.90 -8.95 3.78
C PRO A 85 -0.78 -7.54 3.19
N MET A 86 -1.47 -6.59 3.84
CA MET A 86 -1.50 -5.19 3.44
C MET A 86 -0.78 -4.31 4.45
N ILE A 87 0.14 -3.49 3.94
CA ILE A 87 0.72 -2.34 4.63
C ILE A 87 -0.23 -1.16 4.43
N VAL A 88 -0.47 -0.34 5.44
CA VAL A 88 -1.33 0.85 5.35
C VAL A 88 -0.53 2.09 5.71
N ASP A 89 -0.47 3.05 4.78
CA ASP A 89 0.04 4.40 5.03
C ASP A 89 -0.99 5.14 5.90
N ILE A 90 -0.58 5.53 7.10
CA ILE A 90 -1.40 6.26 8.07
C ILE A 90 -0.98 7.73 8.21
N ASP A 91 -0.23 8.23 7.22
CA ASP A 91 0.31 9.59 7.24
C ASP A 91 1.01 9.91 8.58
N THR A 92 0.66 11.03 9.19
CA THR A 92 1.19 11.46 10.49
C THR A 92 0.43 10.87 11.70
N GLY A 93 -0.54 9.97 11.47
CA GLY A 93 -1.34 9.33 12.51
C GLY A 93 -2.62 10.07 12.92
N PHE A 94 -3.03 11.08 12.16
CA PHE A 94 -4.28 11.86 12.34
C PHE A 94 -4.38 12.65 13.65
N GLY A 95 -3.24 13.08 14.18
CA GLY A 95 -3.17 13.93 15.38
C GLY A 95 -1.97 13.61 16.29
N ASN A 96 -2.14 13.87 17.58
CA ASN A 96 -1.12 13.57 18.58
C ASN A 96 -1.07 12.07 18.94
N GLU A 97 -0.31 11.69 19.98
CA GLU A 97 -0.14 10.30 20.41
C GLU A 97 -1.46 9.61 20.76
N LEU A 98 -2.44 10.32 21.33
CA LEU A 98 -3.74 9.75 21.68
C LEU A 98 -4.56 9.42 20.43
N ASN A 99 -4.56 10.31 19.44
CA ASN A 99 -5.16 10.05 18.15
C ASN A 99 -4.48 8.90 17.42
N LEU A 100 -3.14 8.86 17.46
CA LEU A 100 -2.34 7.81 16.86
C LEU A 100 -2.62 6.43 17.47
N ILE A 101 -2.75 6.32 18.80
CA ILE A 101 -3.17 5.08 19.47
C ILE A 101 -4.52 4.60 18.92
N ARG A 102 -5.50 5.51 18.80
CA ARG A 102 -6.81 5.18 18.22
C ARG A 102 -6.70 4.76 16.76
N THR A 103 -5.90 5.47 15.97
CA THR A 103 -5.65 5.19 14.55
C THR A 103 -5.06 3.79 14.37
N CYS A 104 -3.96 3.48 15.04
CA CYS A 104 -3.29 2.18 14.95
C CYS A 104 -4.23 1.02 15.32
N LYS A 105 -5.00 1.15 16.39
CA LYS A 105 -5.97 0.11 16.80
C LYS A 105 -7.05 -0.10 15.74
N ARG A 106 -7.63 0.97 15.19
CA ARG A 106 -8.68 0.86 14.16
C ARG A 106 -8.15 0.24 12.86
N ILE A 107 -6.97 0.67 12.43
CA ILE A 107 -6.36 0.16 11.20
C ILE A 107 -5.96 -1.31 11.33
N ALA A 108 -5.40 -1.73 12.47
CA ALA A 108 -5.12 -3.14 12.74
C ALA A 108 -6.40 -3.99 12.79
N GLN A 109 -7.47 -3.50 13.43
CA GLN A 109 -8.78 -4.16 13.46
C GLN A 109 -9.43 -4.27 12.08
N ALA A 110 -9.23 -3.27 11.21
CA ALA A 110 -9.70 -3.29 9.82
C ALA A 110 -8.96 -4.30 8.93
N GLY A 111 -7.87 -4.92 9.41
CA GLY A 111 -7.19 -6.02 8.74
C GLY A 111 -5.76 -5.73 8.26
N ALA A 112 -5.21 -4.55 8.52
CA ALA A 112 -3.82 -4.23 8.20
C ALA A 112 -2.85 -5.18 8.89
N LYS A 113 -1.74 -5.53 8.21
CA LYS A 113 -0.64 -6.34 8.74
C LYS A 113 0.62 -5.55 9.01
N ALA A 114 0.67 -4.32 8.53
CA ALA A 114 1.66 -3.30 8.93
C ALA A 114 1.04 -1.91 8.79
N VAL A 115 1.47 -0.98 9.62
CA VAL A 115 1.20 0.45 9.47
C VAL A 115 2.49 1.20 9.19
N HIS A 116 2.39 2.26 8.41
CA HIS A 116 3.47 3.12 7.98
C HIS A 116 3.18 4.54 8.50
N LEU A 117 3.99 5.01 9.46
CA LEU A 117 3.84 6.28 10.17
C LEU A 117 5.00 7.21 9.82
N GLU A 118 4.72 8.45 9.42
CA GLU A 118 5.72 9.44 9.09
C GLU A 118 5.85 10.56 10.11
N ASP A 119 7.00 11.26 10.08
CA ASP A 119 7.37 12.35 10.99
C ASP A 119 7.07 13.76 10.45
N GLN A 120 6.29 13.89 9.38
CA GLN A 120 5.91 15.20 8.88
C GLN A 120 5.01 15.98 9.87
N THR A 121 5.04 17.31 9.79
CA THR A 121 4.02 18.13 10.44
C THR A 121 2.72 18.07 9.64
N PHE A 122 1.57 18.14 10.34
CA PHE A 122 0.26 18.22 9.66
C PHE A 122 -0.09 19.68 9.31
N PRO A 123 -0.66 19.97 8.12
CA PRO A 123 -0.96 19.02 7.03
C PRO A 123 0.31 18.58 6.28
N LYS A 124 0.41 17.27 6.06
CA LYS A 124 1.56 16.65 5.37
C LYS A 124 1.52 16.90 3.85
N ARG A 125 2.59 16.55 3.17
CA ARG A 125 2.71 16.56 1.71
C ARG A 125 3.30 15.25 1.23
N CYS A 126 3.07 14.93 -0.04
CA CYS A 126 3.72 13.78 -0.67
C CYS A 126 5.25 13.84 -0.46
N GLY A 127 5.86 12.73 -0.07
CA GLY A 127 7.28 12.62 0.25
C GLY A 127 8.22 13.05 -0.87
N HIS A 128 7.77 12.96 -2.13
CA HIS A 128 8.55 13.37 -3.31
C HIS A 128 8.37 14.85 -3.70
N LEU A 129 7.55 15.62 -2.96
CA LEU A 129 7.35 17.05 -3.21
C LEU A 129 8.19 17.92 -2.26
N GLN A 130 8.45 19.15 -2.70
CA GLN A 130 9.16 20.16 -1.91
C GLN A 130 8.26 20.83 -0.86
N GLY A 131 8.88 21.48 0.13
CA GLY A 131 8.18 22.28 1.15
C GLY A 131 7.58 21.47 2.29
N LYS A 132 8.06 20.23 2.49
CA LYS A 132 7.79 19.42 3.68
C LYS A 132 8.42 20.04 4.92
N THR A 133 7.82 19.78 6.07
CA THR A 133 8.38 20.07 7.40
C THR A 133 8.20 18.84 8.27
N VAL A 134 9.10 18.61 9.22
CA VAL A 134 9.05 17.48 10.14
C VAL A 134 8.94 17.95 11.59
N ILE A 135 8.31 17.14 12.43
CA ILE A 135 8.23 17.37 13.88
C ILE A 135 9.58 17.18 14.55
N GLY A 136 9.71 17.62 15.79
CA GLY A 136 10.92 17.42 16.59
C GLY A 136 11.26 15.94 16.75
N HIS A 137 12.56 15.63 16.90
CA HIS A 137 13.04 14.25 17.04
C HIS A 137 12.35 13.53 18.21
N ASP A 138 12.36 14.14 19.39
CA ASP A 138 11.77 13.56 20.61
C ASP A 138 10.26 13.34 20.46
N GLU A 139 9.55 14.25 19.78
CA GLU A 139 8.13 14.13 19.49
C GLU A 139 7.88 12.93 18.54
N TYR A 140 8.70 12.77 17.51
CA TYR A 140 8.62 11.62 16.63
C TYR A 140 8.80 10.30 17.38
N ILE A 141 9.83 10.19 18.24
CA ILE A 141 10.08 8.99 19.04
C ILE A 141 8.95 8.74 20.05
N SER A 142 8.33 9.79 20.60
CA SER A 142 7.12 9.67 21.43
C SER A 142 5.97 9.03 20.66
N LYS A 143 5.73 9.47 19.40
CA LYS A 143 4.72 8.87 18.53
C LYS A 143 5.03 7.42 18.17
N ILE A 144 6.29 7.06 17.91
CA ILE A 144 6.69 5.67 17.66
C ILE A 144 6.36 4.78 18.88
N ARG A 145 6.67 5.21 20.10
CA ARG A 145 6.31 4.47 21.32
C ARG A 145 4.80 4.31 21.50
N ALA A 146 4.03 5.36 21.20
CA ALA A 146 2.57 5.32 21.26
C ALA A 146 1.97 4.35 20.22
N ALA A 147 2.49 4.33 19.00
CA ALA A 147 2.09 3.40 17.97
C ALA A 147 2.45 1.96 18.35
N LYS A 148 3.66 1.70 18.85
CA LYS A 148 4.08 0.38 19.34
C LYS A 148 3.18 -0.14 20.44
N TYR A 149 2.88 0.68 21.44
CA TYR A 149 1.91 0.35 22.49
C TYR A 149 0.54 -0.04 21.94
N ALA A 150 0.05 0.71 20.94
CA ALA A 150 -1.25 0.46 20.36
C ALA A 150 -1.34 -0.84 19.56
N LEU A 151 -0.23 -1.25 18.93
CA LEU A 151 -0.13 -2.42 18.06
C LEU A 151 0.29 -3.69 18.81
N GLU A 152 0.62 -3.61 20.11
CA GLU A 152 1.00 -4.77 20.89
C GLU A 152 -0.07 -5.87 20.87
N GLY A 153 0.33 -7.10 20.53
CA GLY A 153 -0.56 -8.26 20.45
C GLY A 153 -1.49 -8.28 19.22
N SER A 154 -1.49 -7.26 18.35
CA SER A 154 -2.35 -7.22 17.17
C SER A 154 -1.84 -8.03 15.97
N GLY A 155 -0.54 -8.39 15.97
CA GLY A 155 0.13 -8.99 14.81
C GLY A 155 0.39 -8.01 13.64
N CYS A 156 0.16 -6.71 13.85
CA CYS A 156 0.41 -5.64 12.89
C CYS A 156 1.77 -4.99 13.17
N ALA A 157 2.66 -4.96 12.17
CA ALA A 157 4.00 -4.39 12.28
C ALA A 157 3.97 -2.85 12.21
N LEU A 158 4.98 -2.21 12.81
CA LEU A 158 5.17 -0.76 12.75
C LEU A 158 6.34 -0.41 11.84
N ILE A 159 6.08 0.35 10.77
CA ILE A 159 7.07 0.94 9.88
C ILE A 159 7.22 2.41 10.24
N ALA A 160 8.40 2.78 10.73
CA ALA A 160 8.74 4.16 11.10
C ALA A 160 9.40 4.87 9.91
N ARG A 161 8.67 5.80 9.27
CA ARG A 161 9.15 6.64 8.17
C ARG A 161 9.68 7.96 8.70
N THR A 162 10.77 8.43 8.09
CA THR A 162 11.24 9.81 8.28
C THR A 162 11.42 10.51 6.93
N ASP A 163 10.97 11.74 6.86
CA ASP A 163 11.21 12.69 5.77
C ASP A 163 12.38 13.66 6.07
N ALA A 164 13.07 13.47 7.20
CA ALA A 164 14.17 14.33 7.66
C ALA A 164 15.36 14.39 6.68
N TYR A 165 15.51 13.40 5.80
CA TYR A 165 16.58 13.32 4.81
C TYR A 165 16.66 14.61 3.94
N HIS A 166 15.53 15.06 3.42
CA HIS A 166 15.43 16.26 2.59
C HIS A 166 15.15 17.53 3.39
N VAL A 167 14.61 17.42 4.60
CA VAL A 167 14.18 18.58 5.40
C VAL A 167 15.30 19.07 6.31
N ILE A 168 16.11 18.17 6.85
CA ILE A 168 17.18 18.46 7.79
C ILE A 168 18.51 17.95 7.22
N SER A 169 18.75 16.65 7.23
CA SER A 169 19.97 16.02 6.72
C SER A 169 19.84 14.49 6.69
N LYS A 170 20.73 13.84 5.92
CA LYS A 170 20.89 12.38 5.93
C LYS A 170 21.22 11.84 7.33
N GLU A 171 22.12 12.54 8.06
CA GLU A 171 22.53 12.13 9.40
C GLU A 171 21.36 12.10 10.39
N GLU A 172 20.51 13.12 10.35
CA GLU A 172 19.31 13.19 11.17
C GLU A 172 18.31 12.08 10.81
N ALA A 173 18.13 11.80 9.51
CA ALA A 173 17.26 10.70 9.08
C ALA A 173 17.75 9.32 9.59
N ILE A 174 19.06 9.06 9.52
CA ILE A 174 19.66 7.84 10.05
C ILE A 174 19.48 7.76 11.57
N SER A 175 19.70 8.87 12.30
CA SER A 175 19.50 8.94 13.76
C SER A 175 18.05 8.60 14.12
N ARG A 176 17.08 9.27 13.49
CA ARG A 176 15.63 9.01 13.72
C ARG A 176 15.26 7.56 13.48
N CYS A 177 15.74 6.96 12.39
CA CYS A 177 15.50 5.55 12.12
C CYS A 177 16.07 4.64 13.21
N ASN A 178 17.30 4.87 13.64
CA ASN A 178 17.95 4.06 14.68
C ASN A 178 17.23 4.18 16.02
N ASP A 179 16.84 5.39 16.41
CA ASP A 179 16.12 5.63 17.66
C ASP A 179 14.67 5.11 17.58
N ALA A 180 14.05 5.09 16.38
CA ALA A 180 12.75 4.47 16.17
C ALA A 180 12.80 2.93 16.37
N ILE A 181 13.85 2.25 15.90
CA ILE A 181 14.07 0.82 16.19
C ILE A 181 14.22 0.60 17.70
N ASP A 182 15.04 1.41 18.35
CA ASP A 182 15.25 1.32 19.81
C ASP A 182 13.95 1.63 20.59
N ALA A 183 13.05 2.43 20.02
CA ALA A 183 11.71 2.73 20.57
C ALA A 183 10.65 1.66 20.25
N GLY A 184 10.99 0.64 19.45
CA GLY A 184 10.15 -0.51 19.15
C GLY A 184 9.52 -0.58 17.76
N ALA A 185 9.94 0.25 16.81
CA ALA A 185 9.56 0.06 15.40
C ALA A 185 10.15 -1.27 14.88
N ASP A 186 9.39 -1.95 14.03
CA ASP A 186 9.79 -3.23 13.45
C ASP A 186 10.59 -3.04 12.15
N ILE A 187 10.31 -1.96 11.41
CA ILE A 187 10.92 -1.61 10.14
C ILE A 187 11.13 -0.10 10.11
N THR A 188 12.15 0.38 9.40
CA THR A 188 12.37 1.81 9.17
C THR A 188 12.33 2.15 7.69
N PHE A 189 12.05 3.43 7.41
CA PHE A 189 11.98 3.95 6.05
C PHE A 189 12.48 5.40 5.99
N ILE A 190 13.52 5.66 5.22
CA ILE A 190 13.97 7.01 4.87
C ILE A 190 13.39 7.36 3.51
N GLU A 191 12.51 8.36 3.47
CA GLU A 191 11.85 8.80 2.25
C GLU A 191 12.80 9.57 1.33
N GLY A 192 12.82 9.18 0.03
CA GLY A 192 13.40 9.99 -1.02
C GLY A 192 14.93 10.03 -1.05
N ASN A 193 15.65 8.95 -0.72
CA ASN A 193 17.12 8.92 -0.88
C ASN A 193 17.52 9.33 -2.31
N ALA A 194 18.33 10.41 -2.44
CA ALA A 194 18.57 11.08 -3.70
C ALA A 194 19.61 10.37 -4.60
N THR A 195 20.54 9.61 -4.02
CA THR A 195 21.62 8.94 -4.75
C THR A 195 21.74 7.47 -4.39
N ILE A 196 22.34 6.68 -5.29
CA ILE A 196 22.63 5.26 -5.02
C ILE A 196 23.60 5.11 -3.85
N GLU A 197 24.58 6.01 -3.74
CA GLU A 197 25.54 6.04 -2.65
C GLU A 197 24.84 6.25 -1.31
N ASP A 198 23.84 7.13 -1.23
CA ASP A 198 23.07 7.37 -0.01
C ASP A 198 22.18 6.17 0.34
N ILE A 199 21.57 5.51 -0.66
CA ILE A 199 20.82 4.28 -0.43
C ILE A 199 21.70 3.20 0.20
N ILE A 200 22.90 3.01 -0.35
CA ILE A 200 23.89 2.04 0.16
C ILE A 200 24.36 2.41 1.57
N ASP A 201 24.66 3.69 1.80
CA ASP A 201 25.12 4.19 3.11
C ASP A 201 24.03 4.02 4.18
N CYS A 202 22.82 4.45 3.90
CA CYS A 202 21.66 4.24 4.79
C CYS A 202 21.40 2.75 5.02
N GLY A 203 21.50 1.92 3.96
CA GLY A 203 21.37 0.47 4.06
C GLY A 203 22.33 -0.18 5.05
N LYS A 204 23.54 0.36 5.19
CA LYS A 204 24.58 -0.12 6.12
C LYS A 204 24.43 0.44 7.53
N ARG A 205 24.04 1.71 7.68
CA ARG A 205 24.10 2.46 8.94
C ARG A 205 22.80 2.42 9.73
N VAL A 206 21.66 2.20 9.06
CA VAL A 206 20.36 2.08 9.70
C VAL A 206 20.20 0.66 10.27
N LYS A 207 19.80 0.57 11.55
CA LYS A 207 19.54 -0.69 12.26
C LYS A 207 18.30 -1.41 11.70
N GLY A 208 18.24 -2.71 11.90
CA GLY A 208 17.06 -3.53 11.64
C GLY A 208 16.62 -3.60 10.17
N PRO A 209 15.44 -4.15 9.91
CA PRO A 209 14.86 -4.20 8.57
C PRO A 209 14.53 -2.82 8.03
N LYS A 210 14.72 -2.63 6.73
CA LYS A 210 14.51 -1.35 6.05
C LYS A 210 13.60 -1.50 4.86
N MET A 211 12.71 -0.51 4.67
CA MET A 211 11.87 -0.34 3.50
C MET A 211 12.50 0.65 2.52
N PHE A 212 12.30 0.41 1.23
CA PHE A 212 12.62 1.32 0.15
C PHE A 212 11.40 1.54 -0.75
N ALA A 213 11.06 2.78 -1.03
CA ALA A 213 10.00 3.13 -1.99
C ALA A 213 10.59 3.36 -3.37
N MET A 214 10.18 2.53 -4.33
CA MET A 214 10.54 2.67 -5.74
C MET A 214 9.58 3.62 -6.44
N LEU A 215 10.01 4.83 -6.65
CA LEU A 215 9.34 5.81 -7.52
C LEU A 215 10.37 6.41 -8.47
N SER A 216 10.63 5.70 -9.55
CA SER A 216 11.70 5.98 -10.51
C SER A 216 11.57 7.32 -11.25
N SER A 217 10.42 7.97 -11.18
CA SER A 217 10.16 9.33 -11.69
C SER A 217 10.15 10.40 -10.58
N GLY A 218 10.33 10.00 -9.32
CA GLY A 218 10.37 10.89 -8.16
C GLY A 218 11.78 11.28 -7.74
N ALA A 219 11.98 11.47 -6.43
CA ALA A 219 13.27 11.86 -5.84
C ALA A 219 14.31 10.72 -5.80
N SER A 220 13.87 9.46 -5.90
CA SER A 220 14.75 8.29 -5.80
C SER A 220 15.32 7.87 -7.17
N PRO A 221 16.57 7.38 -7.22
CA PRO A 221 17.17 6.89 -8.46
C PRO A 221 16.51 5.60 -8.95
N LYS A 222 16.72 5.30 -10.24
CA LYS A 222 16.23 4.05 -10.87
C LYS A 222 17.06 2.87 -10.37
N VAL A 223 16.43 1.97 -9.64
CA VAL A 223 17.04 0.75 -9.08
C VAL A 223 16.08 -0.43 -9.19
N THR A 224 16.59 -1.65 -9.06
CA THR A 224 15.76 -2.87 -9.00
C THR A 224 15.60 -3.36 -7.56
N ALA A 225 14.58 -4.17 -7.30
CA ALA A 225 14.38 -4.81 -6.00
C ALA A 225 15.57 -5.68 -5.59
N GLU A 226 16.21 -6.35 -6.54
CA GLU A 226 17.42 -7.15 -6.31
C GLU A 226 18.60 -6.28 -5.85
N GLN A 227 18.82 -5.11 -6.49
CA GLN A 227 19.87 -4.18 -6.09
C GLN A 227 19.69 -3.70 -4.66
N VAL A 228 18.48 -3.19 -4.32
CA VAL A 228 18.22 -2.69 -2.95
C VAL A 228 18.23 -3.81 -1.91
N SER A 229 17.83 -5.02 -2.29
CA SER A 229 17.98 -6.22 -1.46
C SER A 229 19.45 -6.48 -1.11
N GLY A 230 20.34 -6.39 -2.11
CA GLY A 230 21.78 -6.52 -1.93
C GLY A 230 22.39 -5.42 -1.02
N TRP A 231 21.74 -4.27 -0.89
CA TRP A 231 22.16 -3.17 -0.01
C TRP A 231 21.53 -3.23 1.38
N GLY A 232 20.80 -4.33 1.70
CA GLY A 232 20.30 -4.60 3.05
C GLY A 232 18.84 -4.17 3.31
N TYR A 233 18.08 -3.82 2.27
CA TYR A 233 16.66 -3.56 2.40
C TYR A 233 15.87 -4.88 2.34
N ARG A 234 14.80 -4.97 3.11
CA ARG A 234 13.96 -6.17 3.22
C ARG A 234 12.52 -5.97 2.76
N LEU A 235 12.12 -4.74 2.52
CA LEU A 235 10.81 -4.37 2.02
C LEU A 235 10.97 -3.34 0.90
N VAL A 236 10.27 -3.55 -0.20
CA VAL A 236 10.26 -2.65 -1.36
C VAL A 236 8.83 -2.38 -1.76
N THR A 237 8.45 -1.11 -1.84
CA THR A 237 7.18 -0.70 -2.47
C THR A 237 7.43 -0.15 -3.86
N MET A 238 6.43 -0.23 -4.75
CA MET A 238 6.50 0.34 -6.10
C MET A 238 5.14 0.88 -6.54
N HIS A 239 5.18 2.00 -7.26
CA HIS A 239 4.01 2.75 -7.70
C HIS A 239 3.76 2.53 -9.19
N TYR A 240 3.13 1.42 -9.58
CA TYR A 240 2.83 1.19 -11.00
C TYR A 240 1.34 1.21 -11.32
N ALA A 241 0.49 0.75 -10.37
CA ALA A 241 -0.92 0.50 -10.67
C ALA A 241 -1.68 1.79 -11.03
N MET A 242 -1.54 2.84 -10.22
CA MET A 242 -2.18 4.14 -10.48
C MET A 242 -1.67 4.76 -11.78
N PHE A 243 -0.35 4.78 -12.01
CA PHE A 243 0.21 5.39 -13.22
C PHE A 243 -0.19 4.64 -14.48
N ALA A 244 -0.25 3.30 -14.45
CA ALA A 244 -0.74 2.50 -15.57
C ALA A 244 -2.23 2.74 -15.85
N ALA A 245 -3.05 2.82 -14.79
CA ALA A 245 -4.48 3.11 -14.91
C ALA A 245 -4.73 4.51 -15.50
N LEU A 246 -4.05 5.54 -14.99
CA LEU A 246 -4.16 6.91 -15.51
C LEU A 246 -3.78 6.98 -17.00
N ALA A 247 -2.63 6.41 -17.38
CA ALA A 247 -2.18 6.42 -18.77
C ALA A 247 -3.20 5.75 -19.72
N ALA A 248 -3.77 4.61 -19.31
CA ALA A 248 -4.80 3.93 -20.08
C ALA A 248 -6.10 4.74 -20.17
N MET A 249 -6.57 5.31 -19.04
CA MET A 249 -7.77 6.14 -19.01
C MET A 249 -7.63 7.40 -19.88
N GLU A 250 -6.48 8.06 -19.87
CA GLU A 250 -6.20 9.22 -20.70
C GLU A 250 -6.19 8.84 -22.18
N GLU A 251 -5.50 7.76 -22.55
CA GLU A 251 -5.41 7.30 -23.94
C GLU A 251 -6.78 6.92 -24.51
N PHE A 252 -7.47 5.99 -23.84
CA PHE A 252 -8.76 5.49 -24.30
C PHE A 252 -9.87 6.53 -24.17
N GLY A 253 -9.86 7.33 -23.09
CA GLY A 253 -10.83 8.41 -22.91
C GLY A 253 -10.82 9.41 -24.06
N LYS A 254 -9.64 9.80 -24.55
CA LYS A 254 -9.50 10.67 -25.71
C LYS A 254 -10.03 10.03 -26.99
N LYS A 255 -9.65 8.78 -27.28
CA LYS A 255 -10.11 8.04 -28.46
C LYS A 255 -11.64 7.86 -28.47
N CYS A 256 -12.22 7.50 -27.32
CA CYS A 256 -13.67 7.35 -27.19
C CYS A 256 -14.41 8.68 -27.34
N PHE A 257 -13.87 9.77 -26.80
CA PHE A 257 -14.44 11.10 -26.99
C PHE A 257 -14.44 11.53 -28.48
N GLU A 258 -13.33 11.35 -29.17
CA GLU A 258 -13.17 11.70 -30.58
C GLU A 258 -14.07 10.86 -31.49
N SER A 259 -14.30 9.59 -31.21
CA SER A 259 -15.14 8.69 -32.00
C SER A 259 -16.62 8.72 -31.60
N GLY A 260 -16.94 9.23 -30.41
CA GLY A 260 -18.30 9.14 -29.85
C GLY A 260 -18.75 7.71 -29.53
N SER A 261 -17.79 6.77 -29.28
CA SER A 261 -18.04 5.34 -29.13
C SER A 261 -17.00 4.71 -28.22
N ASP A 262 -17.29 3.51 -27.67
CA ASP A 262 -16.36 2.63 -26.94
C ASP A 262 -15.60 1.65 -27.86
N ILE A 263 -15.86 1.66 -29.17
CA ILE A 263 -15.18 0.82 -30.16
C ILE A 263 -13.66 0.86 -30.04
N PRO A 264 -12.98 2.01 -29.79
CA PRO A 264 -11.53 2.05 -29.62
C PRO A 264 -10.99 1.16 -28.50
N ILE A 265 -11.82 0.84 -27.48
CA ILE A 265 -11.45 -0.10 -26.42
C ILE A 265 -11.71 -1.53 -26.87
N THR A 266 -12.89 -1.81 -27.46
CA THR A 266 -13.30 -3.16 -27.81
C THR A 266 -12.50 -3.75 -28.97
N ASP A 267 -11.95 -2.89 -29.84
CA ASP A 267 -11.10 -3.29 -30.97
C ASP A 267 -9.60 -3.37 -30.60
N ASP A 268 -9.19 -2.92 -29.40
CA ASP A 268 -7.81 -3.07 -28.96
C ASP A 268 -7.52 -4.52 -28.55
N PRO A 269 -6.58 -5.22 -29.22
CA PRO A 269 -6.30 -6.63 -28.94
C PRO A 269 -5.75 -6.90 -27.54
N LYS A 270 -5.38 -5.87 -26.77
CA LYS A 270 -4.91 -5.98 -25.39
C LYS A 270 -6.05 -5.91 -24.38
N VAL A 271 -7.24 -5.55 -24.81
CA VAL A 271 -8.40 -5.34 -23.93
C VAL A 271 -9.45 -6.41 -24.24
N ASP A 272 -9.77 -7.23 -23.27
CA ASP A 272 -10.95 -8.08 -23.33
C ASP A 272 -12.15 -7.29 -22.79
N GLY A 273 -12.97 -6.74 -23.72
CA GLY A 273 -14.13 -5.92 -23.39
C GLY A 273 -15.38 -6.72 -23.00
N ARG A 274 -15.32 -8.05 -22.92
CA ARG A 274 -16.47 -8.89 -22.52
C ARG A 274 -16.81 -8.68 -21.04
N PRO A 275 -18.08 -8.47 -20.68
CA PRO A 275 -18.48 -8.34 -19.28
C PRO A 275 -18.05 -9.52 -18.38
N ILE A 276 -18.09 -10.75 -18.92
CA ILE A 276 -17.70 -11.94 -18.16
C ILE A 276 -16.23 -11.90 -17.77
N TYR A 277 -15.33 -11.42 -18.65
CA TYR A 277 -13.90 -11.27 -18.34
C TYR A 277 -13.68 -10.39 -17.10
N LEU A 278 -14.41 -9.27 -17.01
CA LEU A 278 -14.36 -8.41 -15.84
C LEU A 278 -14.77 -9.18 -14.58
N PHE A 279 -15.90 -9.88 -14.63
CA PHE A 279 -16.44 -10.56 -13.45
C PHE A 279 -15.62 -11.81 -13.04
N GLU A 280 -14.98 -12.51 -13.99
CA GLU A 280 -14.03 -13.59 -13.72
C GLU A 280 -12.84 -13.12 -12.88
N LYS A 281 -12.34 -11.88 -13.10
CA LYS A 281 -11.27 -11.30 -12.27
C LYS A 281 -11.69 -11.12 -10.81
N PHE A 282 -12.99 -11.07 -10.53
CA PHE A 282 -13.57 -10.91 -9.20
C PHE A 282 -14.31 -12.16 -8.68
N GLY A 283 -14.07 -13.33 -9.30
CA GLY A 283 -14.48 -14.63 -8.78
C GLY A 283 -15.95 -14.97 -8.98
N ILE A 284 -16.56 -14.55 -10.10
CA ILE A 284 -18.00 -14.82 -10.36
C ILE A 284 -18.35 -16.30 -10.22
N HIS A 285 -17.55 -17.22 -10.75
CA HIS A 285 -17.82 -18.67 -10.70
C HIS A 285 -17.85 -19.20 -9.26
N GLU A 286 -16.97 -18.72 -8.38
CA GLU A 286 -16.93 -19.10 -6.98
C GLU A 286 -18.18 -18.62 -6.25
N TRP A 287 -18.59 -17.37 -6.49
CA TRP A 287 -19.79 -16.81 -5.86
C TRP A 287 -21.06 -17.54 -6.29
N LEU A 288 -21.20 -17.89 -7.57
CA LEU A 288 -22.35 -18.64 -8.09
C LEU A 288 -22.39 -20.06 -7.51
N ARG A 289 -21.24 -20.75 -7.48
CA ARG A 289 -21.15 -22.09 -6.85
C ARG A 289 -21.49 -22.04 -5.36
N LEU A 290 -21.01 -21.03 -4.64
CA LEU A 290 -21.33 -20.84 -3.22
C LEU A 290 -22.84 -20.63 -3.02
N GLY A 291 -23.46 -19.74 -3.78
CA GLY A 291 -24.92 -19.51 -3.73
C GLY A 291 -25.72 -20.78 -3.99
N ASN A 292 -25.31 -21.57 -4.98
CA ASN A 292 -25.97 -22.84 -5.31
C ASN A 292 -25.81 -23.91 -4.22
N SER A 293 -24.71 -23.92 -3.47
CA SER A 293 -24.49 -24.86 -2.36
C SER A 293 -25.47 -24.68 -1.20
N PHE A 294 -26.10 -23.53 -1.09
CA PHE A 294 -27.16 -23.23 -0.10
C PHE A 294 -28.59 -23.35 -0.66
N GLY A 295 -28.76 -23.99 -1.81
CA GLY A 295 -30.08 -24.19 -2.44
C GLY A 295 -30.52 -23.04 -3.35
N GLY A 296 -29.64 -22.10 -3.66
CA GLY A 296 -29.88 -21.12 -4.72
C GLY A 296 -29.99 -21.81 -6.08
N ASN A 297 -30.89 -21.33 -6.94
CA ASN A 297 -30.97 -21.76 -8.34
C ASN A 297 -30.41 -20.63 -9.22
N ILE A 298 -29.09 -20.41 -9.11
CA ILE A 298 -28.38 -19.37 -9.84
C ILE A 298 -27.75 -20.02 -11.07
N LYS A 299 -28.04 -19.49 -12.25
CA LYS A 299 -27.45 -19.96 -13.50
C LYS A 299 -25.92 -19.83 -13.45
N ASP A 300 -25.20 -20.78 -14.05
CA ASP A 300 -23.76 -20.70 -14.17
C ASP A 300 -23.36 -19.49 -15.05
N ALA A 301 -22.16 -18.94 -14.81
CA ALA A 301 -21.70 -17.77 -15.55
C ALA A 301 -21.64 -18.00 -17.05
N ASP A 302 -21.28 -19.23 -17.49
CA ASP A 302 -21.26 -19.63 -18.89
C ASP A 302 -22.66 -19.62 -19.55
N GLU A 303 -23.72 -19.76 -18.75
CA GLU A 303 -25.10 -19.65 -19.23
C GLU A 303 -25.57 -18.19 -19.33
N LEU A 304 -24.94 -17.28 -18.58
CA LEU A 304 -25.27 -15.84 -18.58
C LEU A 304 -24.73 -15.11 -19.81
N GLU A 305 -23.71 -15.66 -20.49
CA GLU A 305 -23.16 -15.08 -21.74
C GLU A 305 -23.97 -15.48 -22.98
N LYS A 306 -24.72 -16.58 -22.93
CA LYS A 306 -25.56 -17.01 -24.07
C LYS A 306 -26.75 -16.06 -24.20
N ARG A 307 -26.67 -15.10 -25.13
CA ARG A 307 -27.85 -14.37 -25.61
C ARG A 307 -28.71 -15.36 -26.36
N GLU A 308 -29.97 -15.52 -25.93
CA GLU A 308 -31.02 -16.25 -26.70
C GLU A 308 -31.25 -15.55 -28.05
#